data_cd3f3a4054ef32c4a8676a80897d0c6b
#
_entry.id   cd3f3a4054ef32c4a8676a80897d0c6b
#
_cell.length_a   1.000
_cell.length_b   1.000
_cell.length_c   1.000
_cell.angle_alpha   90.00
_cell.angle_beta   90.00
_cell.angle_gamma   90.00
#
_symmetry.space_group_name_H-M   'P 1'
#
loop_
_entity.id
_entity.type
_entity.pdbx_description
1 polymer ?
#
loop_
_entity_poly.entity_id
_entity_poly.type
_entity_poly.pdbx_seq_one_letter_code
_entity_poly.pdbx_strand_id
1 'polypeptide(L)'
;TNLIPVQHVDDASWIWSTTNRPVIHQFDDWSTYTMPVGSGDVEFLKFRKEFDVKEGDGELIFDVSGDERFYLTLDGEFVARGPNRGPVENWQYQTYSVKNLKPGQHVFEAVVWKVGIHSPMAQVSHRGGFVFSAEGAYDAKLTTGKTTWQVAVIDNVKALKIPNEAWEVGGQFEVKGRGPYAIEPTAWRDAVVVRNHAGMKGRGICGVRTVGWMLFPTQLPDQMESKIPAGTVKAVSRSAKWRTEHVYTKAETEDPLVAEFNRFFKDGGELIIPADTKLQLAVDLGVYTCAYPVIKMKGAKGARVSWTWTESARNANTKRKSDRSEILGKYLEGYGDDFISDGLEGEFSSPWFRCGRWCRIDIETLGEPLVLKDMHLIESRYPVELESSFEAVGDARFAEIRKICARAMQMCCHEMLFDCPYYEQQMYPGDSRVELLVLSAMSRDDRIIKRAIEIFELATRD
;
A
#
# COMPACT_ATOMS: atom_id res chain seq x y z
N THR A 1 -31.74 19.07 -11.17
CA THR A 1 -30.53 19.63 -10.54
C THR A 1 -30.32 18.94 -9.22
N ASN A 2 -29.52 17.86 -9.21
CA ASN A 2 -29.07 17.28 -7.96
C ASN A 2 -28.12 18.32 -7.33
N LEU A 3 -28.60 18.98 -6.29
CA LEU A 3 -27.74 19.77 -5.43
C LEU A 3 -26.71 18.81 -4.82
N ILE A 4 -25.43 19.03 -5.11
CA ILE A 4 -24.34 18.32 -4.43
C ILE A 4 -24.49 18.67 -2.94
N PRO A 5 -24.61 17.70 -2.04
CA PRO A 5 -24.68 17.98 -0.61
C PRO A 5 -23.52 18.85 -0.18
N VAL A 6 -23.76 19.77 0.76
CA VAL A 6 -22.66 20.52 1.39
C VAL A 6 -21.70 19.52 1.99
N GLN A 7 -20.45 19.56 1.55
CA GLN A 7 -19.42 18.64 2.01
C GLN A 7 -18.74 19.28 3.23
N HIS A 8 -18.80 18.65 4.38
CA HIS A 8 -18.16 19.15 5.61
C HIS A 8 -16.66 19.37 5.43
N VAL A 9 -16.03 18.61 4.56
CA VAL A 9 -14.62 18.75 4.20
C VAL A 9 -14.27 20.12 3.60
N ASP A 10 -15.27 20.88 3.09
CA ASP A 10 -15.06 22.21 2.51
C ASP A 10 -14.49 23.21 3.53
N ASP A 11 -14.83 23.06 4.81
CA ASP A 11 -14.38 23.95 5.89
C ASP A 11 -13.06 23.51 6.53
N ALA A 12 -12.59 22.31 6.24
CA ALA A 12 -11.30 21.81 6.71
C ALA A 12 -10.13 22.47 5.97
N SER A 13 -8.95 22.35 6.51
CA SER A 13 -7.72 22.82 5.87
C SER A 13 -6.72 21.67 5.70
N TRP A 14 -6.02 21.65 4.58
CA TRP A 14 -4.86 20.77 4.41
C TRP A 14 -3.74 21.21 5.32
N ILE A 15 -3.16 20.28 6.06
CA ILE A 15 -2.05 20.51 7.00
C ILE A 15 -0.83 19.66 6.63
N TRP A 16 0.36 20.14 7.02
CA TRP A 16 1.63 19.46 6.83
C TRP A 16 2.66 19.85 7.89
N SER A 17 3.87 19.35 7.75
CA SER A 17 4.98 19.68 8.64
C SER A 17 5.59 21.07 8.39
N THR A 18 5.48 21.61 7.18
CA THR A 18 6.01 22.92 6.78
C THR A 18 5.21 23.49 5.60
N THR A 19 5.18 24.82 5.48
CA THR A 19 4.56 25.53 4.36
C THR A 19 5.48 25.64 3.13
N ASN A 20 6.80 25.50 3.34
CA ASN A 20 7.81 25.79 2.33
C ASN A 20 8.11 24.53 1.51
N ARG A 21 7.21 24.18 0.59
CA ARG A 21 7.35 23.01 -0.25
C ARG A 21 7.12 23.36 -1.72
N PRO A 22 7.99 22.88 -2.62
CA PRO A 22 7.75 23.03 -4.04
C PRO A 22 6.46 22.30 -4.42
N VAL A 23 5.64 22.93 -5.24
CA VAL A 23 4.54 22.26 -5.93
C VAL A 23 5.15 21.32 -6.95
N ILE A 24 4.76 20.07 -6.93
CA ILE A 24 5.15 19.11 -7.95
C ILE A 24 4.13 19.20 -9.05
N HIS A 25 4.52 19.77 -10.17
CA HIS A 25 3.76 19.65 -11.40
C HIS A 25 4.12 18.30 -12.03
N GLN A 26 3.21 17.36 -11.98
CA GLN A 26 3.36 16.11 -12.70
C GLN A 26 2.92 16.37 -14.14
N PHE A 27 3.87 16.26 -15.09
CA PHE A 27 3.67 16.26 -16.53
C PHE A 27 3.23 17.59 -17.23
N ASP A 28 4.19 18.44 -17.50
CA ASP A 28 3.99 19.46 -18.54
C ASP A 28 4.48 19.02 -19.94
N ASP A 29 5.25 17.96 -20.07
CA ASP A 29 5.72 17.48 -21.38
C ASP A 29 6.26 16.03 -21.32
N TRP A 30 5.67 15.14 -22.09
CA TRP A 30 6.15 13.77 -22.28
C TRP A 30 7.50 13.69 -23.02
N SER A 31 7.94 14.76 -23.69
CA SER A 31 9.16 14.80 -24.47
C SER A 31 10.42 15.06 -23.63
N THR A 32 10.26 15.56 -22.42
CA THR A 32 11.35 15.79 -21.45
C THR A 32 11.06 15.03 -20.17
N TYR A 33 11.29 13.74 -20.17
CA TYR A 33 11.25 12.89 -18.98
C TYR A 33 12.44 13.21 -18.05
N THR A 34 12.53 14.47 -17.66
CA THR A 34 13.41 14.90 -16.58
C THR A 34 12.58 15.00 -15.33
N MET A 35 12.68 13.98 -14.48
CA MET A 35 12.17 14.03 -13.12
C MET A 35 12.52 15.38 -12.50
N PRO A 36 11.57 16.09 -11.87
CA PRO A 36 11.88 17.34 -11.20
C PRO A 36 13.00 17.10 -10.17
N VAL A 37 14.16 17.67 -10.43
CA VAL A 37 15.28 17.65 -9.49
C VAL A 37 14.82 18.38 -8.24
N GLY A 38 14.75 17.68 -7.11
CA GLY A 38 14.36 18.24 -5.81
C GLY A 38 13.01 17.77 -5.24
N SER A 39 12.19 17.03 -6.01
CA SER A 39 10.96 16.43 -5.49
C SER A 39 11.16 15.02 -4.91
N GLY A 40 12.39 14.52 -4.88
CA GLY A 40 12.75 13.13 -4.57
C GLY A 40 12.81 12.77 -3.10
N ASP A 41 12.53 13.69 -2.20
CA ASP A 41 12.60 13.41 -0.77
C ASP A 41 11.38 12.57 -0.34
N VAL A 42 11.67 11.37 0.10
CA VAL A 42 10.70 10.51 0.78
C VAL A 42 10.41 11.13 2.14
N GLU A 43 9.14 11.38 2.41
CA GLU A 43 8.68 11.90 3.70
C GLU A 43 7.62 10.98 4.27
N PHE A 44 7.85 10.55 5.49
CA PHE A 44 6.86 9.89 6.34
C PHE A 44 6.62 10.78 7.55
N LEU A 45 5.37 11.17 7.76
CA LEU A 45 4.95 12.02 8.87
C LEU A 45 3.92 11.28 9.72
N LYS A 46 4.02 11.41 11.04
CA LYS A 46 2.99 10.97 11.97
C LYS A 46 2.25 12.19 12.47
N PHE A 47 0.95 12.25 12.20
CA PHE A 47 0.03 13.24 12.76
C PHE A 47 -0.66 12.63 13.97
N ARG A 48 -0.91 13.46 14.99
CA ARG A 48 -1.62 13.04 16.23
C ARG A 48 -2.61 14.10 16.64
N LYS A 49 -3.78 13.63 17.07
CA LYS A 49 -4.80 14.48 17.70
C LYS A 49 -5.46 13.76 18.85
N GLU A 50 -5.23 14.26 20.06
CA GLU A 50 -5.99 13.86 21.25
C GLU A 50 -7.28 14.67 21.33
N PHE A 51 -8.36 14.02 21.76
CA PHE A 51 -9.66 14.65 21.92
C PHE A 51 -10.48 13.96 23.01
N ASP A 52 -11.39 14.73 23.60
CA ASP A 52 -12.27 14.26 24.65
C ASP A 52 -13.65 13.95 24.09
N VAL A 53 -14.20 12.78 24.44
CA VAL A 53 -15.57 12.36 24.13
C VAL A 53 -16.43 12.49 25.38
N LYS A 54 -17.55 13.19 25.25
CA LYS A 54 -18.53 13.38 26.32
C LYS A 54 -19.74 12.49 26.10
N GLU A 55 -20.42 12.20 27.21
CA GLU A 55 -21.71 11.54 27.10
C GLU A 55 -22.69 12.42 26.30
N GLY A 56 -23.29 11.80 25.25
CA GLY A 56 -24.20 12.48 24.34
C GLY A 56 -23.57 13.10 23.11
N ASP A 57 -22.25 13.04 22.91
CA ASP A 57 -21.58 13.51 21.66
C ASP A 57 -22.04 12.76 20.41
N GLY A 58 -22.58 11.54 20.56
CA GLY A 58 -23.17 10.77 19.47
C GLY A 58 -22.15 10.01 18.62
N GLU A 59 -22.55 9.67 17.40
CA GLU A 59 -21.72 8.98 16.42
C GLU A 59 -20.66 9.95 15.87
N LEU A 60 -19.41 9.50 15.78
CA LEU A 60 -18.34 10.24 15.15
C LEU A 60 -18.33 9.93 13.64
N ILE A 61 -18.73 10.90 12.83
CA ILE A 61 -18.64 10.83 11.37
C ILE A 61 -17.52 11.76 10.92
N PHE A 62 -16.65 11.29 10.03
CA PHE A 62 -15.53 12.09 9.54
C PHE A 62 -15.12 11.74 8.12
N ASP A 63 -14.57 12.74 7.45
CA ASP A 63 -13.94 12.64 6.14
C ASP A 63 -12.42 12.71 6.28
N VAL A 64 -11.69 11.91 5.52
CA VAL A 64 -10.23 11.88 5.58
C VAL A 64 -9.61 11.71 4.20
N SER A 65 -8.51 12.43 3.97
CA SER A 65 -7.67 12.25 2.78
C SER A 65 -6.21 12.59 3.07
N GLY A 66 -5.32 12.16 2.19
CA GLY A 66 -3.88 12.42 2.25
C GLY A 66 -3.26 12.55 0.87
N ASP A 67 -2.16 13.25 0.77
CA ASP A 67 -1.32 13.32 -0.41
C ASP A 67 0.13 12.90 -0.03
N GLU A 68 0.61 11.77 -0.44
CA GLU A 68 0.01 10.78 -1.40
C GLU A 68 -0.93 9.78 -0.74
N ARG A 69 -0.55 9.22 0.43
CA ARG A 69 -1.28 8.14 1.11
C ARG A 69 -1.28 8.34 2.61
N PHE A 70 -2.26 7.73 3.28
CA PHE A 70 -2.35 7.71 4.73
C PHE A 70 -2.66 6.31 5.28
N TYR A 71 -2.27 6.10 6.53
CA TYR A 71 -2.67 4.99 7.38
C TYR A 71 -3.19 5.58 8.70
N LEU A 72 -4.46 5.37 9.02
CA LEU A 72 -5.16 6.00 10.14
C LEU A 72 -5.48 4.98 11.22
N THR A 73 -5.22 5.35 12.47
CA THR A 73 -5.61 4.59 13.65
C THR A 73 -6.40 5.45 14.63
N LEU A 74 -7.28 4.81 15.39
CA LEU A 74 -7.95 5.39 16.57
C LEU A 74 -7.61 4.52 17.78
N ASP A 75 -7.02 5.10 18.81
CA ASP A 75 -6.53 4.41 20.02
C ASP A 75 -5.60 3.23 19.71
N GLY A 76 -4.81 3.36 18.65
CA GLY A 76 -3.89 2.34 18.16
C GLY A 76 -4.51 1.27 17.25
N GLU A 77 -5.84 1.20 17.17
CA GLU A 77 -6.54 0.26 16.28
C GLU A 77 -6.67 0.82 14.86
N PHE A 78 -6.44 -0.04 13.87
CA PHE A 78 -6.55 0.34 12.47
C PHE A 78 -7.97 0.78 12.12
N VAL A 79 -8.10 1.93 11.45
CA VAL A 79 -9.37 2.47 10.95
C VAL A 79 -9.43 2.44 9.44
N ALA A 80 -8.39 2.98 8.79
CA ALA A 80 -8.42 3.18 7.35
C ALA A 80 -7.03 3.37 6.74
N ARG A 81 -6.92 3.08 5.45
CA ARG A 81 -5.82 3.55 4.60
C ARG A 81 -6.36 4.07 3.27
N GLY A 82 -5.70 5.06 2.73
CA GLY A 82 -6.11 5.71 1.47
C GLY A 82 -5.18 6.85 1.10
N PRO A 83 -5.69 7.82 0.32
CA PRO A 83 -6.98 7.81 -0.36
C PRO A 83 -6.98 6.93 -1.60
N ASN A 84 -8.15 6.72 -2.21
CA ASN A 84 -8.20 6.17 -3.56
C ASN A 84 -7.53 7.13 -4.53
N ARG A 85 -6.71 6.60 -5.45
CA ARG A 85 -5.98 7.41 -6.43
C ARG A 85 -6.91 8.16 -7.38
N GLY A 86 -6.50 9.34 -7.78
CA GLY A 86 -7.18 10.19 -8.75
C GLY A 86 -6.32 11.37 -9.16
N PRO A 87 -6.68 12.09 -10.23
CA PRO A 87 -6.01 13.32 -10.59
C PRO A 87 -6.27 14.42 -9.54
N VAL A 88 -5.47 15.48 -9.56
CA VAL A 88 -5.59 16.59 -8.61
C VAL A 88 -6.98 17.26 -8.70
N GLU A 89 -7.56 17.28 -9.88
CA GLU A 89 -8.88 17.83 -10.20
C GLU A 89 -10.04 16.93 -9.72
N ASN A 90 -9.76 15.72 -9.30
CA ASN A 90 -10.71 14.77 -8.73
C ASN A 90 -10.06 13.94 -7.63
N TRP A 91 -9.49 14.64 -6.65
CA TRP A 91 -8.84 14.03 -5.50
C TRP A 91 -9.87 13.40 -4.58
N GLN A 92 -9.64 12.16 -4.16
CA GLN A 92 -10.63 11.41 -3.40
C GLN A 92 -10.47 11.60 -1.90
N TYR A 93 -11.59 11.67 -1.17
CA TYR A 93 -11.63 11.48 0.26
C TYR A 93 -12.60 10.34 0.62
N GLN A 94 -12.40 9.74 1.78
CA GLN A 94 -13.22 8.65 2.30
C GLN A 94 -13.96 9.13 3.53
N THR A 95 -15.20 8.70 3.69
CA THR A 95 -16.05 8.98 4.85
C THR A 95 -16.19 7.75 5.72
N TYR A 96 -15.95 7.90 7.00
CA TYR A 96 -16.07 6.85 7.99
C TYR A 96 -16.98 7.25 9.14
N SER A 97 -17.50 6.25 9.84
CA SER A 97 -18.25 6.47 11.08
C SER A 97 -17.78 5.52 12.18
N VAL A 98 -17.69 6.06 13.40
CA VAL A 98 -17.39 5.29 14.61
C VAL A 98 -18.58 5.41 15.55
N LYS A 99 -19.26 4.28 15.80
CA LYS A 99 -20.39 4.17 16.70
C LYS A 99 -19.93 3.77 18.09
N ASN A 100 -20.66 4.25 19.10
CA ASN A 100 -20.47 3.86 20.50
C ASN A 100 -19.05 4.13 21.05
N LEU A 101 -18.43 5.23 20.61
CA LEU A 101 -17.18 5.68 21.20
C LEU A 101 -17.44 6.03 22.68
N LYS A 102 -16.64 5.48 23.59
CA LYS A 102 -16.85 5.65 25.03
C LYS A 102 -16.47 7.06 25.45
N PRO A 103 -17.17 7.67 26.45
CA PRO A 103 -16.70 8.90 27.05
C PRO A 103 -15.27 8.75 27.61
N GLY A 104 -14.43 9.75 27.39
CA GLY A 104 -13.03 9.78 27.83
C GLY A 104 -12.08 10.33 26.78
N GLN A 105 -10.81 10.20 27.04
CA GLN A 105 -9.74 10.61 26.12
C GLN A 105 -9.52 9.57 25.04
N HIS A 106 -9.41 10.04 23.81
CA HIS A 106 -9.13 9.26 22.62
C HIS A 106 -8.04 9.92 21.80
N VAL A 107 -7.38 9.14 20.94
CA VAL A 107 -6.33 9.64 20.07
C VAL A 107 -6.48 9.11 18.65
N PHE A 108 -6.53 10.02 17.68
CA PHE A 108 -6.26 9.70 16.29
C PHE A 108 -4.78 9.84 16.00
N GLU A 109 -4.23 8.85 15.32
CA GLU A 109 -2.91 8.94 14.70
C GLU A 109 -3.01 8.62 13.22
N ALA A 110 -2.34 9.41 12.39
CA ALA A 110 -2.24 9.17 10.95
C ALA A 110 -0.78 9.18 10.54
N VAL A 111 -0.30 8.08 9.96
CA VAL A 111 0.96 8.09 9.22
C VAL A 111 0.64 8.47 7.79
N VAL A 112 1.18 9.59 7.35
CA VAL A 112 0.98 10.13 6.01
C VAL A 112 2.31 10.20 5.32
N TRP A 113 2.40 9.69 4.09
CA TRP A 113 3.66 9.69 3.36
C TRP A 113 3.53 10.22 1.95
N LYS A 114 4.61 10.80 1.51
CA LYS A 114 4.89 11.19 0.16
C LYS A 114 6.22 10.56 -0.24
N VAL A 115 6.20 9.79 -1.30
CA VAL A 115 7.38 9.06 -1.78
C VAL A 115 7.92 9.59 -3.12
N GLY A 116 7.24 10.56 -3.71
CA GLY A 116 7.71 11.31 -4.88
C GLY A 116 8.07 10.40 -6.06
N ILE A 117 9.31 10.47 -6.51
CA ILE A 117 9.82 9.65 -7.63
C ILE A 117 9.78 8.13 -7.37
N HIS A 118 9.58 7.72 -6.12
CA HIS A 118 9.43 6.33 -5.73
C HIS A 118 7.98 5.86 -5.67
N SER A 119 7.03 6.70 -6.09
CA SER A 119 5.62 6.32 -6.18
C SER A 119 5.38 5.31 -7.30
N PRO A 120 4.35 4.46 -7.20
CA PRO A 120 3.84 3.72 -8.35
C PRO A 120 3.51 4.67 -9.50
N MET A 121 3.62 4.22 -10.74
CA MET A 121 3.50 5.07 -11.93
C MET A 121 2.21 5.90 -11.97
N ALA A 122 1.08 5.33 -11.57
CA ALA A 122 -0.22 6.02 -11.58
C ALA A 122 -0.49 6.84 -10.30
N GLN A 123 0.45 6.94 -9.37
CA GLN A 123 0.28 7.76 -8.18
C GLN A 123 0.52 9.23 -8.50
N VAL A 124 -0.51 10.05 -8.35
CA VAL A 124 -0.42 11.51 -8.47
C VAL A 124 -0.13 12.11 -7.10
N SER A 125 0.65 13.18 -7.07
CA SER A 125 0.88 14.02 -5.89
C SER A 125 0.88 15.48 -6.28
N HIS A 126 0.35 16.33 -5.42
CA HIS A 126 0.45 17.78 -5.61
C HIS A 126 1.63 18.35 -4.81
N ARG A 127 1.69 18.12 -3.50
CA ARG A 127 2.81 18.59 -2.67
C ARG A 127 2.92 17.95 -1.29
N GLY A 128 2.17 16.91 -1.02
CA GLY A 128 1.98 16.34 0.31
C GLY A 128 0.96 17.13 1.15
N GLY A 129 0.11 16.43 1.87
CA GLY A 129 -0.94 17.02 2.68
C GLY A 129 -1.72 15.98 3.46
N PHE A 130 -2.35 16.42 4.53
CA PHE A 130 -3.31 15.64 5.31
C PHE A 130 -4.52 16.51 5.61
N VAL A 131 -5.70 15.95 5.47
CA VAL A 131 -6.96 16.60 5.80
C VAL A 131 -7.87 15.66 6.54
N PHE A 132 -8.48 16.15 7.60
CA PHE A 132 -9.46 15.45 8.42
C PHE A 132 -10.60 16.42 8.74
N SER A 133 -11.83 16.03 8.51
CA SER A 133 -13.02 16.83 8.77
C SER A 133 -14.02 15.99 9.56
N ALA A 134 -14.46 16.44 10.69
CA ALA A 134 -15.47 15.74 11.50
C ALA A 134 -16.77 16.52 11.58
N GLU A 135 -17.85 15.84 11.89
CA GLU A 135 -19.18 16.44 12.01
C GLU A 135 -19.61 16.68 13.46
N GLY A 136 -20.59 17.55 13.62
CA GLY A 136 -21.33 17.75 14.89
C GLY A 136 -20.43 18.15 16.05
N ALA A 137 -20.56 17.44 17.18
CA ALA A 137 -19.81 17.71 18.42
C ALA A 137 -18.29 17.52 18.26
N TYR A 138 -17.85 16.85 17.20
CA TYR A 138 -16.46 16.55 16.94
C TYR A 138 -15.78 17.57 16.00
N ASP A 139 -16.54 18.39 15.31
CA ASP A 139 -16.00 19.33 14.31
C ASP A 139 -14.90 20.23 14.90
N ALA A 140 -15.19 20.97 15.96
CA ALA A 140 -14.22 21.86 16.60
C ALA A 140 -13.08 21.11 17.30
N LYS A 141 -13.24 19.81 17.58
CA LYS A 141 -12.25 18.98 18.27
C LYS A 141 -11.24 18.36 17.30
N LEU A 142 -11.66 18.04 16.07
CA LEU A 142 -10.91 17.18 15.16
C LEU A 142 -10.60 17.82 13.80
N THR A 143 -11.46 18.71 13.29
CA THR A 143 -11.32 19.25 11.93
C THR A 143 -10.03 20.03 11.77
N THR A 144 -9.19 19.61 10.81
CA THR A 144 -7.92 20.27 10.50
C THR A 144 -8.13 21.71 10.06
N GLY A 145 -7.35 22.63 10.63
CA GLY A 145 -7.51 24.06 10.44
C GLY A 145 -8.44 24.73 11.47
N LYS A 146 -9.39 24.00 12.07
CA LYS A 146 -10.22 24.50 13.19
C LYS A 146 -9.55 24.19 14.54
N THR A 147 -8.78 23.13 14.60
CA THR A 147 -7.99 22.75 15.78
C THR A 147 -6.56 22.36 15.36
N THR A 148 -5.64 22.46 16.31
CA THR A 148 -4.25 22.11 16.08
C THR A 148 -4.06 20.59 16.15
N TRP A 149 -3.46 20.01 15.14
CA TRP A 149 -2.90 18.67 15.14
C TRP A 149 -1.41 18.75 15.36
N GLN A 150 -0.84 17.80 16.03
CA GLN A 150 0.61 17.66 16.13
C GLN A 150 1.13 16.82 14.97
N VAL A 151 2.37 17.08 14.57
CA VAL A 151 3.06 16.34 13.53
C VAL A 151 4.51 16.10 13.91
N ALA A 152 5.01 14.93 13.55
CA ALA A 152 6.43 14.59 13.70
C ALA A 152 6.93 13.83 12.47
N VAL A 153 8.22 13.96 12.17
CA VAL A 153 8.88 13.22 11.10
C VAL A 153 9.16 11.80 11.57
N ILE A 154 8.88 10.83 10.73
CA ILE A 154 9.29 9.43 10.86
C ILE A 154 10.54 9.26 10.00
N ASP A 155 11.70 9.06 10.61
CA ASP A 155 13.00 8.97 9.96
C ASP A 155 13.52 7.55 9.78
N ASN A 156 12.73 6.56 10.19
CA ASN A 156 13.07 5.14 10.14
C ASN A 156 12.69 4.46 8.82
N VAL A 157 12.12 5.17 7.86
CA VAL A 157 11.80 4.67 6.52
C VAL A 157 12.67 5.38 5.49
N LYS A 158 13.35 4.61 4.65
CA LYS A 158 14.20 5.13 3.58
C LYS A 158 13.88 4.44 2.28
N ALA A 159 13.88 5.19 1.18
CA ALA A 159 13.86 4.59 -0.15
C ALA A 159 15.20 3.88 -0.43
N LEU A 160 15.11 2.67 -0.92
CA LEU A 160 16.24 1.94 -1.47
C LEU A 160 16.49 2.41 -2.91
N LYS A 161 17.74 2.39 -3.34
CA LYS A 161 18.08 2.75 -4.71
C LYS A 161 17.41 1.78 -5.69
N ILE A 162 16.59 2.31 -6.58
CA ILE A 162 15.98 1.54 -7.66
C ILE A 162 17.02 1.39 -8.78
N PRO A 163 17.34 0.17 -9.20
CA PRO A 163 18.17 -0.01 -10.39
C PRO A 163 17.40 0.41 -11.63
N ASN A 164 17.82 1.47 -12.27
CA ASN A 164 17.58 1.87 -13.66
C ASN A 164 16.21 2.34 -14.14
N GLU A 165 15.06 2.09 -13.51
CA GLU A 165 13.77 2.45 -14.13
C GLU A 165 12.73 2.90 -13.10
N ALA A 166 12.32 4.16 -13.21
CA ALA A 166 11.40 4.81 -12.27
C ALA A 166 9.93 4.38 -12.41
N TRP A 167 9.59 3.62 -13.44
CA TRP A 167 8.22 3.19 -13.74
C TRP A 167 7.85 1.80 -13.21
N GLU A 168 8.82 1.12 -12.63
CA GLU A 168 8.57 -0.19 -12.03
C GLU A 168 8.02 -0.05 -10.61
N VAL A 169 6.93 -0.68 -10.30
CA VAL A 169 6.33 -1.13 -9.03
C VAL A 169 6.35 -0.14 -7.85
N GLY A 170 6.66 1.12 -8.04
CA GLY A 170 6.94 2.04 -6.92
C GLY A 170 8.23 1.68 -6.17
N GLY A 171 8.63 2.54 -5.24
CA GLY A 171 9.88 2.41 -4.50
C GLY A 171 9.97 1.15 -3.67
N GLN A 172 11.19 0.68 -3.48
CA GLN A 172 11.55 -0.28 -2.45
C GLN A 172 11.98 0.49 -1.21
N PHE A 173 11.67 -0.02 -0.04
CA PHE A 173 11.92 0.70 1.22
C PHE A 173 12.72 -0.15 2.19
N GLU A 174 13.59 0.54 2.94
CA GLU A 174 14.18 0.03 4.17
C GLU A 174 13.40 0.61 5.34
N VAL A 175 12.85 -0.24 6.18
CA VAL A 175 12.09 0.14 7.37
C VAL A 175 12.84 -0.36 8.60
N LYS A 176 13.25 0.57 9.48
CA LYS A 176 14.00 0.28 10.70
C LYS A 176 13.14 0.37 11.96
N GLY A 177 13.59 -0.29 13.01
CA GLY A 177 13.00 -0.20 14.32
C GLY A 177 11.81 -1.10 14.50
N ARG A 178 10.63 -0.53 14.82
CA ARG A 178 9.40 -1.27 15.13
C ARG A 178 8.33 -1.16 14.06
N GLY A 179 8.72 -0.78 12.86
CA GLY A 179 7.83 -0.61 11.71
C GLY A 179 7.42 0.85 11.48
N PRO A 180 6.83 1.16 10.32
CA PRO A 180 6.52 2.53 9.94
C PRO A 180 5.35 3.13 10.72
N TYR A 181 4.42 2.30 11.21
CA TYR A 181 3.18 2.78 11.81
C TYR A 181 3.26 2.85 13.34
N ALA A 182 4.04 1.97 13.97
CA ALA A 182 4.14 1.83 15.42
C ALA A 182 5.28 2.62 16.06
N ILE A 183 6.13 3.28 15.27
CA ILE A 183 7.23 4.06 15.82
C ILE A 183 6.70 5.33 16.50
N GLU A 184 7.26 5.63 17.67
CA GLU A 184 6.94 6.86 18.39
C GLU A 184 8.01 7.91 18.11
N PRO A 185 7.67 8.98 17.37
CA PRO A 185 8.59 10.07 17.12
C PRO A 185 8.95 10.83 18.40
N THR A 186 10.14 11.37 18.44
CA THR A 186 10.65 12.11 19.64
C THR A 186 10.44 13.62 19.55
N ALA A 187 10.18 14.16 18.36
CA ALA A 187 10.10 15.60 18.11
C ALA A 187 8.73 15.99 17.52
N TRP A 188 7.75 16.19 18.38
CA TRP A 188 6.45 16.69 17.99
C TRP A 188 6.41 18.21 17.89
N ARG A 189 5.67 18.71 16.92
CA ARG A 189 5.38 20.14 16.72
C ARG A 189 3.98 20.33 16.17
N ASP A 190 3.47 21.54 16.20
CA ASP A 190 2.20 21.86 15.60
C ASP A 190 2.26 21.74 14.08
N ALA A 191 1.27 21.07 13.50
CA ALA A 191 1.10 21.01 12.07
C ALA A 191 0.68 22.39 11.52
N VAL A 192 1.17 22.74 10.35
CA VAL A 192 0.88 24.03 9.71
C VAL A 192 -0.14 23.87 8.60
N VAL A 193 -1.03 24.86 8.45
CA VAL A 193 -1.98 24.92 7.36
C VAL A 193 -1.23 25.24 6.07
N VAL A 194 -1.38 24.38 5.07
CA VAL A 194 -0.78 24.53 3.73
C VAL A 194 -1.80 24.99 2.69
N ARG A 195 -3.08 24.74 2.93
CA ARG A 195 -4.20 25.25 2.13
C ARG A 195 -5.46 25.31 2.98
N ASN A 196 -6.09 26.47 3.01
CA ASN A 196 -7.42 26.65 3.60
C ASN A 196 -8.51 26.12 2.67
N HIS A 197 -9.66 25.78 3.24
CA HIS A 197 -10.86 25.34 2.51
C HIS A 197 -10.54 24.15 1.57
N ALA A 198 -10.26 23.00 2.16
CA ALA A 198 -9.77 21.82 1.46
C ALA A 198 -10.67 21.34 0.33
N GLY A 199 -11.99 21.43 0.51
CA GLY A 199 -12.98 21.01 -0.47
C GLY A 199 -13.36 22.07 -1.51
N MET A 200 -12.85 23.30 -1.40
CA MET A 200 -13.22 24.35 -2.35
C MET A 200 -12.85 23.98 -3.79
N LYS A 201 -13.88 23.77 -4.56
CA LYS A 201 -13.83 23.66 -6.02
C LYS A 201 -13.57 25.04 -6.58
N GLY A 202 -12.32 25.48 -6.56
CA GLY A 202 -11.94 26.73 -7.19
C GLY A 202 -12.14 26.62 -8.69
N ARG A 203 -13.33 26.97 -9.18
CA ARG A 203 -13.43 27.38 -10.57
C ARG A 203 -12.66 28.67 -10.68
N GLY A 204 -11.50 28.61 -11.31
CA GLY A 204 -10.80 29.82 -11.68
C GLY A 204 -11.74 30.71 -12.45
N ILE A 205 -11.91 31.96 -12.03
CA ILE A 205 -12.51 32.99 -12.84
C ILE A 205 -11.70 33.04 -14.15
N CYS A 206 -12.34 32.94 -15.30
CA CYS A 206 -11.70 32.95 -16.62
C CYS A 206 -11.00 31.68 -17.08
N GLY A 207 -11.41 30.49 -16.63
CA GLY A 207 -10.89 29.22 -17.16
C GLY A 207 -9.45 28.88 -16.77
N VAL A 208 -8.89 29.56 -15.78
CA VAL A 208 -7.59 29.21 -15.21
C VAL A 208 -7.74 27.90 -14.44
N ARG A 209 -6.86 26.94 -14.70
CA ARG A 209 -6.78 25.65 -13.97
C ARG A 209 -6.73 25.92 -12.48
N THR A 210 -7.47 25.13 -11.72
CA THR A 210 -7.44 25.20 -10.26
C THR A 210 -6.09 24.77 -9.74
N VAL A 211 -5.49 25.58 -8.91
CA VAL A 211 -4.20 25.30 -8.28
C VAL A 211 -4.44 24.49 -7.00
N GLY A 212 -4.31 23.16 -7.09
CA GLY A 212 -4.33 22.26 -5.94
C GLY A 212 -5.52 21.29 -5.91
N TRP A 213 -5.58 20.48 -4.86
CA TRP A 213 -6.57 19.41 -4.71
C TRP A 213 -8.02 19.89 -4.83
N MET A 214 -8.80 19.19 -5.65
CA MET A 214 -10.26 19.31 -5.69
C MET A 214 -10.85 18.03 -5.08
N LEU A 215 -11.37 18.12 -3.86
CA LEU A 215 -11.86 16.97 -3.13
C LEU A 215 -13.23 16.49 -3.60
N PHE A 216 -13.34 15.18 -3.81
CA PHE A 216 -14.58 14.48 -4.11
C PHE A 216 -14.76 13.25 -3.22
N PRO A 217 -15.99 12.95 -2.78
CA PRO A 217 -16.23 11.72 -2.04
C PRO A 217 -16.00 10.50 -2.92
N THR A 218 -15.25 9.53 -2.43
CA THR A 218 -15.10 8.27 -3.14
C THR A 218 -16.45 7.54 -3.22
N GLN A 219 -16.70 6.92 -4.36
CA GLN A 219 -17.83 6.02 -4.56
C GLN A 219 -17.42 4.55 -4.45
N LEU A 220 -16.12 4.30 -4.32
CA LEU A 220 -15.59 2.95 -4.18
C LEU A 220 -15.67 2.50 -2.72
N PRO A 221 -15.91 1.21 -2.48
CA PRO A 221 -15.74 0.64 -1.15
C PRO A 221 -14.26 0.63 -0.77
N ASP A 222 -13.98 0.44 0.52
CA ASP A 222 -12.63 0.17 0.97
C ASP A 222 -12.08 -1.09 0.29
N GLN A 223 -10.75 -1.11 0.10
CA GLN A 223 -10.10 -2.31 -0.39
C GLN A 223 -10.33 -3.46 0.58
N MET A 224 -10.62 -4.64 0.05
CA MET A 224 -10.63 -5.85 0.86
C MET A 224 -9.23 -6.10 1.40
N GLU A 225 -9.10 -6.23 2.70
CA GLU A 225 -7.88 -6.60 3.36
C GLU A 225 -8.12 -7.86 4.20
N SER A 226 -7.45 -8.95 3.82
CA SER A 226 -7.65 -10.25 4.46
C SER A 226 -6.32 -10.88 4.82
N LYS A 227 -6.18 -11.34 6.07
CA LYS A 227 -5.01 -12.11 6.51
C LYS A 227 -4.98 -13.46 5.78
N ILE A 228 -3.87 -13.74 5.12
CA ILE A 228 -3.59 -15.01 4.46
C ILE A 228 -2.20 -15.53 4.88
N PRO A 229 -1.93 -16.85 4.77
CA PRO A 229 -0.61 -17.40 5.07
C PRO A 229 0.50 -16.79 4.20
N ALA A 230 1.72 -16.78 4.71
CA ALA A 230 2.90 -16.31 3.99
C ALA A 230 3.30 -17.18 2.77
N GLY A 231 2.57 -18.25 2.49
CA GLY A 231 2.84 -19.19 1.40
C GLY A 231 3.47 -20.49 1.88
N THR A 232 4.11 -21.20 0.95
CA THR A 232 4.78 -22.47 1.21
C THR A 232 6.26 -22.35 0.87
N VAL A 233 7.14 -22.55 1.83
CA VAL A 233 8.59 -22.61 1.63
C VAL A 233 8.93 -23.86 0.80
N LYS A 234 9.60 -23.65 -0.33
CA LYS A 234 10.01 -24.71 -1.26
C LYS A 234 11.50 -25.03 -1.18
N ALA A 235 12.32 -24.08 -0.77
CA ALA A 235 13.76 -24.27 -0.61
C ALA A 235 14.32 -23.28 0.41
N VAL A 236 15.41 -23.66 1.08
CA VAL A 236 16.18 -22.81 1.98
C VAL A 236 17.67 -22.92 1.64
N SER A 237 18.27 -21.79 1.27
CA SER A 237 19.73 -21.69 1.08
C SER A 237 20.40 -21.06 2.29
N ARG A 238 21.53 -21.65 2.71
CA ARG A 238 22.44 -21.12 3.73
C ARG A 238 23.69 -20.47 3.13
N SER A 239 23.82 -20.50 1.80
CA SER A 239 24.98 -20.01 1.06
C SER A 239 24.70 -18.78 0.19
N ALA A 240 23.42 -18.44 0.00
CA ALA A 240 23.02 -17.27 -0.77
C ALA A 240 23.51 -15.97 -0.12
N LYS A 241 23.87 -15.01 -0.97
CA LYS A 241 24.23 -13.67 -0.51
C LYS A 241 22.98 -12.80 -0.36
N TRP A 242 23.02 -11.86 0.54
CA TRP A 242 21.93 -10.92 0.79
C TRP A 242 21.39 -10.27 -0.48
N ARG A 243 20.09 -10.43 -0.71
CA ARG A 243 19.33 -9.87 -1.85
C ARG A 243 19.94 -10.20 -3.23
N THR A 244 20.67 -11.29 -3.36
CA THR A 244 21.17 -11.73 -4.66
C THR A 244 20.37 -12.91 -5.20
N GLU A 245 20.40 -13.04 -6.52
CA GLU A 245 19.86 -14.20 -7.19
C GLU A 245 20.67 -15.45 -6.80
N HIS A 246 19.97 -16.49 -6.41
CA HIS A 246 20.55 -17.78 -6.03
C HIS A 246 19.81 -18.89 -6.76
N VAL A 247 20.55 -19.80 -7.39
CA VAL A 247 19.98 -20.96 -8.09
C VAL A 247 19.77 -22.09 -7.09
N TYR A 248 18.50 -22.39 -6.80
CA TYR A 248 18.17 -23.41 -5.78
C TYR A 248 18.48 -24.84 -6.26
N THR A 249 19.13 -25.58 -5.40
CA THR A 249 19.55 -26.97 -5.59
C THR A 249 18.59 -27.96 -4.95
N LYS A 250 18.74 -29.26 -5.28
CA LYS A 250 17.94 -30.31 -4.65
C LYS A 250 18.18 -30.40 -3.13
N ALA A 251 19.42 -30.24 -2.68
CA ALA A 251 19.74 -30.27 -1.26
C ALA A 251 19.02 -29.15 -0.48
N GLU A 252 18.84 -27.96 -1.09
CA GLU A 252 18.15 -26.84 -0.48
C GLU A 252 16.62 -27.01 -0.47
N THR A 253 16.05 -27.79 -1.39
CA THR A 253 14.63 -28.17 -1.34
C THR A 253 14.35 -29.23 -0.28
N GLU A 254 15.37 -29.96 0.16
CA GLU A 254 15.32 -31.01 1.18
C GLU A 254 15.89 -30.54 2.54
N ASP A 255 16.28 -29.27 2.69
CA ASP A 255 16.80 -28.72 3.96
C ASP A 255 15.72 -28.83 5.07
N PRO A 256 16.07 -29.32 6.27
CA PRO A 256 15.12 -29.43 7.39
C PRO A 256 14.38 -28.14 7.74
N LEU A 257 14.99 -26.97 7.52
CA LEU A 257 14.33 -25.69 7.74
C LEU A 257 13.12 -25.46 6.83
N VAL A 258 13.01 -26.13 5.69
CA VAL A 258 11.81 -26.06 4.84
C VAL A 258 10.57 -26.50 5.63
N ALA A 259 10.66 -27.62 6.33
CA ALA A 259 9.56 -28.14 7.16
C ALA A 259 9.30 -27.24 8.38
N GLU A 260 10.36 -26.71 8.99
CA GLU A 260 10.26 -25.83 10.15
C GLU A 260 9.58 -24.49 9.83
N PHE A 261 9.97 -23.82 8.75
CA PHE A 261 9.31 -22.61 8.28
C PHE A 261 7.87 -22.87 7.84
N ASN A 262 7.59 -23.96 7.16
CA ASN A 262 6.22 -24.32 6.77
C ASN A 262 5.31 -24.55 7.97
N ARG A 263 5.82 -25.18 9.03
CA ARG A 263 5.08 -25.30 10.29
C ARG A 263 4.84 -23.95 10.92
N PHE A 264 5.86 -23.09 10.99
CA PHE A 264 5.75 -21.73 11.52
C PHE A 264 4.72 -20.88 10.74
N PHE A 265 4.73 -20.91 9.40
CA PHE A 265 3.78 -20.18 8.58
C PHE A 265 2.33 -20.67 8.73
N LYS A 266 2.14 -21.96 9.00
CA LYS A 266 0.84 -22.58 9.13
C LYS A 266 0.26 -22.47 10.55
N ASP A 267 1.06 -22.83 11.53
CA ASP A 267 0.61 -23.06 12.90
C ASP A 267 0.93 -21.86 13.82
N GLY A 268 1.79 -20.95 13.37
CA GLY A 268 2.28 -19.82 14.19
C GLY A 268 3.30 -20.29 15.24
N GLY A 269 3.40 -19.50 16.31
CA GLY A 269 4.38 -19.72 17.37
C GLY A 269 5.63 -18.87 17.19
N GLU A 270 6.72 -19.24 17.85
CA GLU A 270 7.99 -18.56 17.73
C GLU A 270 8.99 -19.42 16.95
N LEU A 271 9.70 -18.79 16.02
CA LEU A 271 10.82 -19.41 15.31
C LEU A 271 12.09 -18.62 15.60
N ILE A 272 13.08 -19.29 16.18
CA ILE A 272 14.35 -18.67 16.57
C ILE A 272 15.37 -18.88 15.45
N ILE A 273 15.84 -17.80 14.87
CA ILE A 273 16.96 -17.78 13.93
C ILE A 273 18.24 -17.53 14.76
N PRO A 274 19.21 -18.46 14.78
CA PRO A 274 20.43 -18.31 15.56
C PRO A 274 21.23 -17.04 15.18
N ALA A 275 22.13 -16.64 16.07
CA ALA A 275 23.12 -15.61 15.76
C ALA A 275 23.98 -16.00 14.54
N ASP A 276 24.53 -14.99 13.86
CA ASP A 276 25.46 -15.12 12.72
C ASP A 276 24.92 -16.02 11.59
N THR A 277 23.62 -16.00 11.38
CA THR A 277 22.91 -16.83 10.40
C THR A 277 22.55 -16.03 9.16
N LYS A 278 22.71 -16.66 7.99
CA LYS A 278 22.22 -16.15 6.69
C LYS A 278 21.36 -17.20 6.05
N LEU A 279 20.14 -16.83 5.71
CA LEU A 279 19.18 -17.71 5.02
C LEU A 279 18.57 -16.96 3.83
N GLN A 280 18.28 -17.72 2.79
CA GLN A 280 17.43 -17.27 1.71
C GLN A 280 16.37 -18.32 1.42
N LEU A 281 15.10 -17.96 1.54
CA LEU A 281 13.96 -18.83 1.32
C LEU A 281 13.34 -18.55 -0.04
N ALA A 282 12.96 -19.62 -0.74
CA ALA A 282 12.03 -19.56 -1.85
C ALA A 282 10.63 -19.94 -1.39
N VAL A 283 9.68 -19.05 -1.50
CA VAL A 283 8.30 -19.22 -1.02
C VAL A 283 7.34 -19.14 -2.18
N ASP A 284 6.50 -20.17 -2.38
CA ASP A 284 5.43 -20.20 -3.38
C ASP A 284 4.10 -19.84 -2.71
N LEU A 285 3.44 -18.80 -3.18
CA LEU A 285 2.10 -18.41 -2.73
C LEU A 285 0.99 -19.28 -3.36
N GLY A 286 1.35 -20.14 -4.31
CA GLY A 286 0.42 -21.03 -5.01
C GLY A 286 -0.38 -20.33 -6.11
N VAL A 287 -0.79 -19.09 -5.88
CA VAL A 287 -1.49 -18.22 -6.82
C VAL A 287 -0.87 -16.84 -6.86
N TYR A 288 -1.13 -16.10 -7.93
CA TYR A 288 -0.74 -14.70 -8.01
C TYR A 288 -1.50 -13.88 -6.96
N THR A 289 -0.79 -13.08 -6.20
CA THR A 289 -1.32 -12.39 -5.02
C THR A 289 -0.82 -10.95 -4.97
N CYS A 290 -1.70 -10.01 -4.65
CA CYS A 290 -1.37 -8.64 -4.29
C CYS A 290 -1.57 -8.50 -2.78
N ALA A 291 -0.52 -8.19 -2.03
CA ALA A 291 -0.61 -8.14 -0.57
C ALA A 291 0.45 -7.25 0.08
N TYR A 292 0.19 -6.88 1.31
CA TYR A 292 1.17 -6.31 2.22
C TYR A 292 1.83 -7.45 3.01
N PRO A 293 3.17 -7.58 3.00
CA PRO A 293 3.85 -8.50 3.91
C PRO A 293 3.80 -7.96 5.33
N VAL A 294 3.59 -8.84 6.30
CA VAL A 294 3.64 -8.51 7.73
C VAL A 294 4.62 -9.44 8.42
N ILE A 295 5.57 -8.84 9.14
CA ILE A 295 6.58 -9.56 9.92
C ILE A 295 6.54 -9.04 11.34
N LYS A 296 6.27 -9.90 12.31
CA LYS A 296 6.44 -9.58 13.72
C LYS A 296 7.71 -10.26 14.24
N MET A 297 8.67 -9.47 14.70
CA MET A 297 9.97 -9.98 15.16
C MET A 297 10.48 -9.24 16.37
N LYS A 298 11.43 -9.88 17.11
CA LYS A 298 12.06 -9.35 18.32
C LYS A 298 13.50 -9.83 18.42
N GLY A 299 14.33 -9.05 19.07
CA GLY A 299 15.73 -9.40 19.34
C GLY A 299 16.67 -9.06 18.19
N ALA A 300 17.92 -9.48 18.29
CA ALA A 300 18.98 -9.31 17.30
C ALA A 300 19.03 -7.89 16.71
N LYS A 301 19.44 -6.90 17.50
CA LYS A 301 19.59 -5.53 17.00
C LYS A 301 20.48 -5.50 15.76
N GLY A 302 19.96 -4.93 14.67
CA GLY A 302 20.61 -4.87 13.36
C GLY A 302 20.35 -6.11 12.47
N ALA A 303 19.67 -7.15 12.97
CA ALA A 303 19.19 -8.22 12.11
C ALA A 303 18.23 -7.66 11.05
N ARG A 304 18.25 -8.27 9.88
CA ARG A 304 17.47 -7.80 8.74
C ARG A 304 16.75 -8.93 8.03
N VAL A 305 15.52 -8.62 7.58
CA VAL A 305 14.70 -9.48 6.75
C VAL A 305 14.34 -8.72 5.48
N SER A 306 14.64 -9.27 4.31
CA SER A 306 14.17 -8.73 3.04
C SER A 306 13.04 -9.62 2.53
N TRP A 307 11.96 -9.00 2.04
CA TRP A 307 10.84 -9.70 1.41
C TRP A 307 10.67 -9.22 -0.02
N THR A 308 11.22 -9.99 -0.95
CA THR A 308 11.23 -9.70 -2.39
C THR A 308 10.16 -10.52 -3.10
N TRP A 309 9.44 -9.89 -4.02
CA TRP A 309 8.33 -10.48 -4.78
C TRP A 309 8.71 -10.67 -6.23
N THR A 310 8.19 -11.71 -6.86
CA THR A 310 8.34 -11.97 -8.29
C THR A 310 7.17 -12.79 -8.83
N GLU A 311 6.86 -12.60 -10.10
CA GLU A 311 5.76 -13.31 -10.76
C GLU A 311 6.09 -14.77 -11.04
N SER A 312 7.36 -15.09 -11.31
CA SER A 312 7.80 -16.42 -11.67
C SER A 312 9.30 -16.59 -11.47
N ALA A 313 9.70 -17.77 -11.04
CA ALA A 313 11.11 -18.15 -11.03
C ALA A 313 11.68 -18.20 -12.47
N ARG A 314 12.95 -17.84 -12.62
CA ARG A 314 13.68 -17.90 -13.87
C ARG A 314 14.61 -19.09 -13.93
N ASN A 315 14.63 -19.79 -15.05
CA ASN A 315 15.56 -20.88 -15.29
C ASN A 315 17.00 -20.37 -15.36
N ALA A 316 17.90 -21.00 -14.63
CA ALA A 316 19.30 -20.57 -14.51
C ALA A 316 20.05 -20.54 -15.86
N ASN A 317 19.74 -21.46 -16.77
CA ASN A 317 20.42 -21.59 -18.07
C ASN A 317 19.83 -20.64 -19.12
N THR A 318 18.50 -20.60 -19.25
CA THR A 318 17.81 -19.84 -20.30
C THR A 318 17.50 -18.39 -19.91
N LYS A 319 17.58 -18.05 -18.61
CA LYS A 319 17.19 -16.75 -18.04
C LYS A 319 15.71 -16.40 -18.25
N ARG A 320 14.91 -17.30 -18.74
CA ARG A 320 13.49 -17.09 -19.04
C ARG A 320 12.60 -17.61 -17.91
N LYS A 321 11.45 -16.99 -17.74
CA LYS A 321 10.35 -17.53 -16.96
C LYS A 321 9.97 -18.91 -17.51
N SER A 322 9.72 -19.88 -16.65
CA SER A 322 9.40 -21.26 -17.04
C SER A 322 8.24 -21.80 -16.19
N ASP A 323 8.12 -23.11 -15.99
CA ASP A 323 7.09 -23.67 -15.13
C ASP A 323 7.03 -22.91 -13.80
N ARG A 324 5.84 -22.39 -13.48
CA ARG A 324 5.64 -21.50 -12.33
C ARG A 324 5.48 -22.24 -11.01
N SER A 325 5.38 -23.57 -11.02
CA SER A 325 5.19 -24.39 -9.81
C SER A 325 6.48 -24.95 -9.23
N GLU A 326 7.62 -24.81 -9.93
CA GLU A 326 8.89 -25.41 -9.57
C GLU A 326 9.99 -24.39 -9.36
N ILE A 327 10.87 -24.67 -8.37
CA ILE A 327 12.01 -23.81 -8.02
C ILE A 327 13.37 -24.44 -8.33
N LEU A 328 13.45 -25.78 -8.44
CA LEU A 328 14.70 -26.50 -8.65
C LEU A 328 15.41 -26.04 -9.93
N GLY A 329 16.69 -25.67 -9.83
CA GLY A 329 17.49 -25.13 -10.94
C GLY A 329 17.10 -23.74 -11.40
N LYS A 330 16.35 -23.00 -10.60
CA LYS A 330 15.85 -21.66 -10.88
C LYS A 330 16.26 -20.68 -9.81
N TYR A 331 16.10 -19.39 -10.09
CA TYR A 331 16.34 -18.30 -9.17
C TYR A 331 15.15 -17.33 -9.17
N LEU A 332 15.05 -16.52 -8.11
CA LEU A 332 14.03 -15.49 -7.92
C LEU A 332 14.67 -14.12 -8.03
N GLU A 333 14.19 -13.33 -9.01
CA GLU A 333 14.57 -11.95 -9.27
C GLU A 333 13.32 -11.09 -9.13
N GLY A 334 13.38 -10.00 -8.37
CA GLY A 334 12.22 -9.15 -8.16
C GLY A 334 12.49 -7.98 -7.22
N TYR A 335 11.41 -7.36 -6.76
CA TYR A 335 11.40 -6.14 -5.97
C TYR A 335 10.79 -6.39 -4.59
N GLY A 336 11.25 -5.65 -3.58
CA GLY A 336 10.74 -5.83 -2.22
C GLY A 336 11.38 -4.88 -1.22
N ASP A 337 11.02 -5.05 0.03
CA ASP A 337 11.38 -4.15 1.12
C ASP A 337 12.26 -4.86 2.14
N ASP A 338 13.07 -4.07 2.85
CA ASP A 338 13.96 -4.53 3.90
C ASP A 338 13.45 -4.05 5.26
N PHE A 339 13.45 -4.95 6.23
CA PHE A 339 13.00 -4.70 7.59
C PHE A 339 14.16 -4.96 8.55
N ILE A 340 14.53 -3.96 9.36
CA ILE A 340 15.69 -4.00 10.24
C ILE A 340 15.27 -3.86 11.68
N SER A 341 15.58 -4.86 12.51
CA SER A 341 15.27 -4.89 13.93
C SER A 341 16.11 -3.88 14.72
N ASP A 342 15.49 -3.20 15.69
CA ASP A 342 16.17 -2.39 16.71
C ASP A 342 16.46 -3.18 18.01
N GLY A 343 16.11 -4.47 18.04
CA GLY A 343 16.21 -5.35 19.20
C GLY A 343 14.94 -5.44 20.02
N LEU A 344 14.00 -4.51 19.84
CA LEU A 344 12.70 -4.54 20.50
C LEU A 344 11.68 -5.32 19.65
N GLU A 345 10.54 -5.63 20.24
CA GLU A 345 9.45 -6.24 19.49
C GLU A 345 8.81 -5.20 18.56
N GLY A 346 8.69 -5.54 17.28
CA GLY A 346 8.07 -4.69 16.27
C GLY A 346 7.32 -5.50 15.22
N GLU A 347 6.31 -4.86 14.64
CA GLU A 347 5.57 -5.35 13.49
C GLU A 347 5.89 -4.47 12.29
N PHE A 348 6.30 -5.11 11.21
CA PHE A 348 6.77 -4.46 9.99
C PHE A 348 5.86 -4.78 8.83
N SER A 349 5.62 -3.79 7.99
CA SER A 349 4.89 -3.94 6.73
C SER A 349 5.44 -2.98 5.69
N SER A 350 5.15 -3.26 4.43
CA SER A 350 5.50 -2.36 3.32
C SER A 350 4.53 -1.18 3.26
N PRO A 351 5.01 0.02 2.88
CA PRO A 351 4.12 1.18 2.68
C PRO A 351 3.12 1.00 1.53
N TRP A 352 3.48 0.18 0.54
CA TRP A 352 2.64 -0.17 -0.60
C TRP A 352 2.54 -1.68 -0.75
N PHE A 353 1.42 -2.20 -1.26
CA PHE A 353 1.28 -3.62 -1.53
C PHE A 353 2.24 -4.08 -2.63
N ARG A 354 2.60 -5.34 -2.57
CA ARG A 354 3.45 -6.01 -3.56
C ARG A 354 2.69 -7.12 -4.23
N CYS A 355 3.17 -7.54 -5.39
CA CYS A 355 2.47 -8.54 -6.19
C CYS A 355 3.41 -9.63 -6.66
N GLY A 356 2.89 -10.82 -6.84
CA GLY A 356 3.61 -11.95 -7.38
C GLY A 356 3.02 -13.28 -6.97
N ARG A 357 3.60 -14.35 -7.50
CA ARG A 357 3.34 -15.71 -7.04
C ARG A 357 4.45 -16.23 -6.15
N TRP A 358 5.67 -15.75 -6.35
CA TRP A 358 6.83 -16.18 -5.60
C TRP A 358 7.39 -15.06 -4.75
N CYS A 359 7.86 -15.45 -3.56
CA CYS A 359 8.63 -14.55 -2.72
C CYS A 359 10.02 -15.15 -2.44
N ARG A 360 11.02 -14.28 -2.41
CA ARG A 360 12.34 -14.56 -1.86
C ARG A 360 12.43 -13.83 -0.53
N ILE A 361 12.68 -14.57 0.54
CA ILE A 361 12.86 -13.98 1.86
C ILE A 361 14.31 -14.21 2.27
N ASP A 362 15.06 -13.12 2.41
CA ASP A 362 16.42 -13.15 2.93
C ASP A 362 16.40 -12.80 4.41
N ILE A 363 17.08 -13.56 5.24
CA ILE A 363 17.21 -13.33 6.69
C ILE A 363 18.70 -13.29 7.03
N GLU A 364 19.14 -12.26 7.72
CA GLU A 364 20.49 -12.13 8.23
C GLU A 364 20.48 -11.66 9.69
N THR A 365 21.08 -12.47 10.56
CA THR A 365 21.30 -12.12 11.96
C THR A 365 22.77 -11.80 12.20
N LEU A 366 23.02 -10.97 13.21
CA LEU A 366 24.34 -10.66 13.73
C LEU A 366 24.53 -11.43 15.05
N GLY A 367 25.48 -11.04 15.89
CA GLY A 367 25.88 -11.72 17.11
C GLY A 367 24.79 -12.11 18.13
N GLU A 368 23.51 -11.90 17.81
CA GLU A 368 22.35 -12.25 18.64
C GLU A 368 21.28 -13.00 17.82
N PRO A 369 20.50 -13.91 18.43
CA PRO A 369 19.41 -14.59 17.76
C PRO A 369 18.21 -13.67 17.51
N LEU A 370 17.55 -13.86 16.37
CA LEU A 370 16.29 -13.21 16.02
C LEU A 370 15.11 -14.14 16.29
N VAL A 371 14.09 -13.64 16.98
CA VAL A 371 12.83 -14.35 17.20
C VAL A 371 11.79 -13.83 16.21
N LEU A 372 11.38 -14.68 15.28
CA LEU A 372 10.22 -14.45 14.42
C LEU A 372 8.96 -14.91 15.16
N LYS A 373 7.98 -14.01 15.34
CA LYS A 373 6.74 -14.27 16.08
C LYS A 373 5.53 -14.49 15.18
N ASP A 374 5.50 -13.83 14.04
CA ASP A 374 4.47 -14.00 13.02
C ASP A 374 5.02 -13.54 11.66
N MET A 375 4.64 -14.26 10.62
CA MET A 375 4.87 -13.87 9.23
C MET A 375 3.64 -14.26 8.43
N HIS A 376 2.96 -13.26 7.88
CA HIS A 376 1.77 -13.46 7.08
C HIS A 376 1.63 -12.37 6.02
N LEU A 377 0.61 -12.48 5.19
CA LEU A 377 0.25 -11.49 4.20
C LEU A 377 -1.13 -10.91 4.51
N ILE A 378 -1.31 -9.63 4.19
CA ILE A 378 -2.64 -9.02 4.09
C ILE A 378 -2.95 -8.87 2.61
N GLU A 379 -3.73 -9.78 2.03
CA GLU A 379 -4.20 -9.67 0.66
C GLU A 379 -5.03 -8.39 0.51
N SER A 380 -4.70 -7.58 -0.49
CA SER A 380 -5.40 -6.32 -0.76
C SER A 380 -5.86 -6.28 -2.21
N ARG A 381 -7.15 -5.97 -2.42
CA ARG A 381 -7.77 -5.81 -3.74
C ARG A 381 -9.14 -5.16 -3.62
N TYR A 382 -9.70 -4.73 -4.72
CA TYR A 382 -11.11 -4.36 -4.79
C TYR A 382 -12.01 -5.56 -4.41
N PRO A 383 -13.05 -5.37 -3.61
CA PRO A 383 -13.91 -6.47 -3.14
C PRO A 383 -14.91 -6.94 -4.21
N VAL A 384 -14.43 -7.17 -5.44
CA VAL A 384 -15.28 -7.69 -6.49
C VAL A 384 -15.66 -9.15 -6.24
N GLU A 385 -16.95 -9.42 -6.24
CA GLU A 385 -17.51 -10.76 -6.10
C GLU A 385 -17.83 -11.37 -7.46
N LEU A 386 -17.56 -12.67 -7.60
CA LEU A 386 -17.89 -13.43 -8.81
C LEU A 386 -19.31 -13.93 -8.72
N GLU A 387 -20.27 -13.15 -9.20
CA GLU A 387 -21.71 -13.44 -9.18
C GLU A 387 -22.20 -14.28 -10.38
N SER A 388 -21.40 -14.33 -11.44
CA SER A 388 -21.72 -15.08 -12.64
C SER A 388 -21.30 -16.55 -12.57
N SER A 389 -21.92 -17.39 -13.34
CA SER A 389 -21.51 -18.78 -13.56
C SER A 389 -21.39 -19.06 -15.06
N PHE A 390 -20.50 -19.97 -15.41
CA PHE A 390 -20.33 -20.46 -16.77
C PHE A 390 -19.99 -21.94 -16.73
N GLU A 391 -20.69 -22.74 -17.50
CA GLU A 391 -20.42 -24.15 -17.66
C GLU A 391 -20.36 -24.49 -19.15
N ALA A 392 -19.29 -25.15 -19.58
CA ALA A 392 -19.12 -25.67 -20.92
C ALA A 392 -19.39 -27.18 -20.89
N VAL A 393 -20.47 -27.61 -21.48
CA VAL A 393 -20.82 -29.04 -21.57
C VAL A 393 -19.76 -29.77 -22.41
N GLY A 394 -19.14 -30.78 -21.80
CA GLY A 394 -18.15 -31.64 -22.48
C GLY A 394 -16.70 -31.15 -22.48
N ASP A 395 -16.39 -30.00 -21.88
CA ASP A 395 -14.99 -29.54 -21.76
C ASP A 395 -14.69 -28.91 -20.36
N ALA A 396 -14.17 -29.72 -19.45
CA ALA A 396 -13.82 -29.30 -18.10
C ALA A 396 -12.72 -28.23 -18.02
N ARG A 397 -11.94 -28.01 -19.09
CA ARG A 397 -10.88 -27.01 -19.10
C ARG A 397 -11.42 -25.60 -18.92
N PHE A 398 -12.63 -25.32 -19.38
CA PHE A 398 -13.23 -23.98 -19.22
C PHE A 398 -13.46 -23.58 -17.79
N ALA A 399 -13.76 -24.52 -16.89
CA ALA A 399 -13.87 -24.23 -15.46
C ALA A 399 -12.55 -23.74 -14.86
N GLU A 400 -11.44 -24.36 -15.23
CA GLU A 400 -10.10 -23.96 -14.77
C GLU A 400 -9.65 -22.63 -15.42
N ILE A 401 -9.90 -22.45 -16.71
CA ILE A 401 -9.62 -21.17 -17.40
C ILE A 401 -10.40 -20.04 -16.71
N ARG A 402 -11.67 -20.24 -16.38
CA ARG A 402 -12.48 -19.23 -15.70
C ARG A 402 -11.90 -18.82 -14.35
N LYS A 403 -11.40 -19.77 -13.55
CA LYS A 403 -10.74 -19.47 -12.27
C LYS A 403 -9.52 -18.59 -12.47
N ILE A 404 -8.69 -18.89 -13.47
CA ILE A 404 -7.50 -18.11 -13.79
C ILE A 404 -7.88 -16.69 -14.23
N CYS A 405 -8.85 -16.56 -15.12
CA CYS A 405 -9.34 -15.26 -15.61
C CYS A 405 -9.94 -14.42 -14.46
N ALA A 406 -10.76 -15.04 -13.61
CA ALA A 406 -11.35 -14.37 -12.46
C ALA A 406 -10.27 -13.88 -11.47
N ARG A 407 -9.27 -14.71 -11.18
CA ARG A 407 -8.15 -14.33 -10.32
C ARG A 407 -7.32 -13.21 -10.93
N ALA A 408 -7.02 -13.27 -12.23
CA ALA A 408 -6.30 -12.22 -12.93
C ALA A 408 -7.03 -10.88 -12.82
N MET A 409 -8.35 -10.87 -13.08
CA MET A 409 -9.17 -9.67 -12.95
C MET A 409 -9.19 -9.13 -11.53
N GLN A 410 -9.31 -9.99 -10.52
CA GLN A 410 -9.25 -9.57 -9.12
C GLN A 410 -7.92 -8.92 -8.76
N MET A 411 -6.80 -9.40 -9.31
CA MET A 411 -5.47 -8.83 -9.05
C MET A 411 -5.21 -7.53 -9.80
N CYS A 412 -5.85 -7.32 -10.94
CA CYS A 412 -5.80 -6.08 -11.69
C CYS A 412 -6.84 -5.04 -11.23
N CYS A 413 -7.65 -5.36 -10.24
CA CYS A 413 -8.72 -4.48 -9.76
C CYS A 413 -8.46 -4.04 -8.32
N HIS A 414 -8.15 -2.75 -8.16
CA HIS A 414 -7.94 -2.07 -6.89
C HIS A 414 -8.79 -0.80 -6.81
N GLU A 415 -8.24 0.32 -6.40
CA GLU A 415 -8.90 1.63 -6.46
C GLU A 415 -9.03 2.20 -7.88
N MET A 416 -8.38 1.55 -8.82
CA MET A 416 -8.48 1.71 -10.26
C MET A 416 -8.15 0.37 -10.93
N LEU A 417 -8.36 0.26 -12.23
CA LEU A 417 -7.94 -0.90 -12.99
C LEU A 417 -6.44 -0.83 -13.29
N PHE A 418 -5.80 -1.97 -13.44
CA PHE A 418 -4.36 -2.08 -13.72
C PHE A 418 -4.13 -2.92 -14.96
N ASP A 419 -3.40 -2.39 -15.92
CA ASP A 419 -2.86 -3.17 -17.03
C ASP A 419 -2.07 -4.38 -16.55
N CYS A 420 -1.27 -4.18 -15.50
CA CYS A 420 -0.57 -5.24 -14.77
C CYS A 420 -0.36 -4.85 -13.30
N PRO A 421 -0.54 -5.79 -12.34
CA PRO A 421 -0.43 -5.45 -10.93
C PRO A 421 1.02 -5.45 -10.42
N TYR A 422 1.99 -6.04 -11.16
CA TYR A 422 3.39 -6.14 -10.72
C TYR A 422 4.20 -4.90 -11.04
N TYR A 423 4.04 -4.32 -12.25
CA TYR A 423 4.83 -3.18 -12.72
C TYR A 423 4.04 -1.86 -12.68
N GLU A 424 3.40 -1.49 -13.75
CA GLU A 424 2.90 -0.14 -14.00
C GLU A 424 1.73 0.26 -13.09
N GLN A 425 0.83 -0.67 -12.77
CA GLN A 425 -0.37 -0.43 -11.95
C GLN A 425 -1.20 0.76 -12.44
N GLN A 426 -1.34 0.88 -13.77
CA GLN A 426 -1.90 2.02 -14.46
C GLN A 426 -3.04 1.61 -15.39
N MET A 427 -3.95 2.54 -15.64
CA MET A 427 -5.03 2.36 -16.61
C MET A 427 -4.58 2.76 -18.02
N TYR A 428 -4.81 1.86 -18.98
CA TYR A 428 -4.69 2.16 -20.41
C TYR A 428 -6.05 1.93 -21.09
N PRO A 429 -6.47 2.75 -22.08
CA PRO A 429 -7.79 2.64 -22.71
C PRO A 429 -8.05 1.26 -23.35
N GLY A 430 -7.03 0.65 -23.93
CA GLY A 430 -7.14 -0.67 -24.57
C GLY A 430 -7.38 -1.78 -23.54
N ASP A 431 -6.56 -1.80 -22.51
CA ASP A 431 -6.62 -2.80 -21.41
C ASP A 431 -7.90 -2.63 -20.61
N SER A 432 -8.18 -1.41 -20.17
CA SER A 432 -9.37 -1.12 -19.37
C SER A 432 -10.67 -1.43 -20.11
N ARG A 433 -10.73 -1.28 -21.44
CA ARG A 433 -11.90 -1.70 -22.22
C ARG A 433 -12.20 -3.19 -22.03
N VAL A 434 -11.19 -4.03 -22.08
CA VAL A 434 -11.35 -5.48 -21.88
C VAL A 434 -11.74 -5.79 -20.45
N GLU A 435 -11.09 -5.15 -19.48
CA GLU A 435 -11.36 -5.30 -18.05
C GLU A 435 -12.80 -4.90 -17.69
N LEU A 436 -13.30 -3.79 -18.21
CA LEU A 436 -14.67 -3.33 -18.00
C LEU A 436 -15.70 -4.35 -18.52
N LEU A 437 -15.45 -4.96 -19.68
CA LEU A 437 -16.31 -6.00 -20.23
C LEU A 437 -16.30 -7.26 -19.37
N VAL A 438 -15.11 -7.67 -18.89
CA VAL A 438 -14.96 -8.82 -18.00
C VAL A 438 -15.67 -8.59 -16.67
N LEU A 439 -15.46 -7.41 -16.04
CA LEU A 439 -16.12 -7.04 -14.78
C LEU A 439 -17.66 -7.04 -14.94
N SER A 440 -18.17 -6.47 -16.02
CA SER A 440 -19.62 -6.47 -16.31
C SER A 440 -20.20 -7.87 -16.45
N ALA A 441 -19.38 -8.84 -16.89
CA ALA A 441 -19.79 -10.24 -16.99
C ALA A 441 -19.57 -11.01 -15.67
N MET A 442 -18.75 -10.51 -14.76
CA MET A 442 -18.44 -11.16 -13.48
C MET A 442 -19.38 -10.74 -12.36
N SER A 443 -19.69 -9.45 -12.27
CA SER A 443 -20.36 -8.85 -11.13
C SER A 443 -21.35 -7.75 -11.57
N ARG A 444 -22.34 -7.49 -10.73
CA ARG A 444 -23.26 -6.36 -10.86
C ARG A 444 -22.75 -5.08 -10.22
N ASP A 445 -21.62 -5.13 -9.51
CA ASP A 445 -20.99 -3.95 -8.95
C ASP A 445 -20.36 -3.10 -10.06
N ASP A 446 -21.01 -1.99 -10.37
CA ASP A 446 -20.58 -1.09 -11.46
C ASP A 446 -19.76 0.14 -10.97
N ARG A 447 -19.44 0.22 -9.66
CA ARG A 447 -18.77 1.40 -9.09
C ARG A 447 -17.37 1.60 -9.66
N ILE A 448 -16.55 0.53 -9.73
CA ILE A 448 -15.21 0.61 -10.32
C ILE A 448 -15.26 0.87 -11.83
N ILE A 449 -16.28 0.36 -12.53
CA ILE A 449 -16.53 0.62 -13.95
C ILE A 449 -16.79 2.10 -14.16
N LYS A 450 -17.69 2.70 -13.39
CA LYS A 450 -17.99 4.13 -13.44
C LYS A 450 -16.78 4.97 -13.13
N ARG A 451 -16.01 4.57 -12.10
CA ARG A 451 -14.76 5.27 -11.73
C ARG A 451 -13.74 5.26 -12.86
N ALA A 452 -13.55 4.14 -13.54
CA ALA A 452 -12.63 4.03 -14.66
C ALA A 452 -13.04 4.97 -15.82
N ILE A 453 -14.32 5.01 -16.16
CA ILE A 453 -14.85 5.93 -17.19
C ILE A 453 -14.64 7.40 -16.79
N GLU A 454 -14.91 7.73 -15.53
CA GLU A 454 -14.69 9.09 -14.98
C GLU A 454 -13.23 9.54 -15.11
N ILE A 455 -12.28 8.67 -14.75
CA ILE A 455 -10.85 8.97 -14.85
C ILE A 455 -10.45 9.23 -16.30
N PHE A 456 -10.92 8.42 -17.28
CA PHE A 456 -10.65 8.68 -18.68
C PHE A 456 -11.29 9.97 -19.19
N GLU A 457 -12.52 10.28 -18.77
CA GLU A 457 -13.17 11.55 -19.11
C GLU A 457 -12.37 12.74 -18.62
N LEU A 458 -11.87 12.68 -17.39
CA LEU A 458 -11.05 13.75 -16.81
C LEU A 458 -9.73 13.94 -17.58
N ALA A 459 -9.10 12.84 -18.01
CA ALA A 459 -7.86 12.88 -18.77
C ALA A 459 -8.03 13.46 -20.20
N THR A 460 -9.25 13.55 -20.73
CA THR A 460 -9.52 14.09 -22.07
C THR A 460 -9.97 15.54 -22.10
N ARG A 461 -10.10 16.19 -20.93
CA ARG A 461 -10.59 17.57 -20.81
C ARG A 461 -9.52 18.65 -20.97
N ASP A 462 -8.32 18.29 -21.38
CA ASP A 462 -7.19 19.22 -21.63
C ASP A 462 -7.11 19.75 -23.06
#